data_a53fb49ee7e3bbb3775cd3fe75653571
#
_entry.id   a53fb49ee7e3bbb3775cd3fe75653571
#
_cell.length_a   1.000
_cell.length_b   1.000
_cell.length_c   1.000
_cell.angle_alpha   90.00
_cell.angle_beta   90.00
_cell.angle_gamma   90.00
#
_symmetry.space_group_name_H-M   'P 1'
#
loop_
_entity.id
_entity.type
_entity.pdbx_description
1 polymer ?
#
loop_
_entity_poly.entity_id
_entity_poly.type
_entity_poly.pdbx_seq_one_letter_code
_entity_poly.pdbx_strand_id
1 'polypeptide(L)'
;MIPWITSETYADTMNFVKNTSAQVAMGHLEIKGFEMHSGIMADHGIEKTLFNNFDMVMSGHFHKRSSDGHINYLGCPYEMNWSDSGDIKGFHTFDIKTRELEFIPNTLSMFHKLRYDDRTDTDYIG
;
A
#
# COMPACT_ATOMS: atom_id res chain seq x y z
N MET A 1 -14.78 0.60 -9.15
CA MET A 1 -13.31 0.79 -9.17
C MET A 1 -12.96 2.18 -9.67
N ILE A 2 -11.94 2.79 -9.07
CA ILE A 2 -11.41 4.11 -9.45
C ILE A 2 -10.13 3.86 -10.27
N PRO A 3 -10.03 4.36 -11.51
CA PRO A 3 -8.84 4.21 -12.34
C PRO A 3 -7.69 5.06 -11.81
N TRP A 4 -6.48 4.86 -12.35
CA TRP A 4 -5.37 5.76 -12.10
C TRP A 4 -5.74 7.18 -12.52
N ILE A 5 -5.51 8.14 -11.63
CA ILE A 5 -5.94 9.52 -11.81
C ILE A 5 -4.79 10.32 -12.46
N THR A 6 -5.08 10.87 -13.63
CA THR A 6 -4.19 11.78 -14.36
C THR A 6 -4.77 13.18 -14.33
N SER A 7 -4.00 14.17 -14.79
CA SER A 7 -4.49 15.54 -14.96
C SER A 7 -5.72 15.61 -15.89
N GLU A 8 -5.76 14.73 -16.90
CA GLU A 8 -6.86 14.68 -17.89
C GLU A 8 -8.13 14.05 -17.29
N THR A 9 -7.98 13.03 -16.42
CA THR A 9 -9.11 12.29 -15.85
C THR A 9 -9.55 12.81 -14.48
N TYR A 10 -8.82 13.76 -13.91
CA TYR A 10 -9.05 14.24 -12.54
C TYR A 10 -10.45 14.77 -12.33
N ALA A 11 -10.91 15.69 -13.18
CA ALA A 11 -12.21 16.34 -13.01
C ALA A 11 -13.37 15.33 -13.08
N ASP A 12 -13.34 14.43 -14.06
CA ASP A 12 -14.36 13.40 -14.24
C ASP A 12 -14.36 12.40 -13.09
N THR A 13 -13.17 11.99 -12.64
CA THR A 13 -13.01 11.08 -11.51
C THR A 13 -13.54 11.70 -10.22
N MET A 14 -13.21 12.96 -9.94
CA MET A 14 -13.70 13.66 -8.75
C MET A 14 -15.21 13.84 -8.77
N ASN A 15 -15.78 14.16 -9.93
CA ASN A 15 -17.23 14.23 -10.10
C ASN A 15 -17.91 12.88 -9.82
N PHE A 16 -17.34 11.80 -10.35
CA PHE A 16 -17.82 10.44 -10.07
C PHE A 16 -17.73 10.10 -8.57
N VAL A 17 -16.59 10.34 -7.94
CA VAL A 17 -16.36 10.08 -6.51
C VAL A 17 -17.38 10.80 -5.63
N LYS A 18 -17.71 12.05 -5.97
CA LYS A 18 -18.68 12.86 -5.20
C LYS A 18 -20.12 12.38 -5.35
N ASN A 19 -20.49 11.82 -6.51
CA ASN A 19 -21.89 11.56 -6.86
C ASN A 19 -22.26 10.07 -6.86
N THR A 20 -21.29 9.17 -6.65
CA THR A 20 -21.56 7.74 -6.61
C THR A 20 -22.28 7.32 -5.34
N SER A 21 -23.18 6.34 -5.46
CA SER A 21 -23.82 5.66 -4.32
C SER A 21 -23.05 4.42 -3.84
N ALA A 22 -21.90 4.14 -4.42
CA ALA A 22 -21.07 3.02 -4.01
C ALA A 22 -20.56 3.22 -2.58
N GLN A 23 -20.55 2.15 -1.81
CA GLN A 23 -20.15 2.17 -0.41
C GLN A 23 -18.66 1.82 -0.22
N VAL A 24 -18.11 1.02 -1.13
CA VAL A 24 -16.71 0.60 -1.11
C VAL A 24 -16.01 1.06 -2.38
N ALA A 25 -14.86 1.69 -2.22
CA ALA A 25 -13.99 2.08 -3.32
C ALA A 25 -12.73 1.21 -3.37
N MET A 26 -12.34 0.88 -4.57
CA MET A 26 -11.05 0.23 -4.86
C MET A 26 -10.32 1.00 -5.95
N GLY A 27 -9.03 1.19 -5.81
CA GLY A 27 -8.24 1.89 -6.81
C GLY A 27 -6.74 1.69 -6.63
N HIS A 28 -5.99 2.36 -7.50
CA HIS A 28 -4.55 2.49 -7.41
C HIS A 28 -4.25 3.97 -7.21
N LEU A 29 -4.26 4.42 -5.96
CA LEU A 29 -4.40 5.82 -5.59
C LEU A 29 -3.16 6.31 -4.85
N GLU A 30 -2.77 7.54 -5.12
CA GLU A 30 -1.75 8.24 -4.36
C GLU A 30 -2.43 9.23 -3.41
N ILE A 31 -2.61 8.81 -2.15
CA ILE A 31 -3.30 9.56 -1.12
C ILE A 31 -2.28 10.08 -0.11
N LYS A 32 -2.32 11.38 0.13
CA LYS A 32 -1.45 12.07 1.07
C LYS A 32 -1.64 11.56 2.51
N GLY A 33 -0.54 11.44 3.23
CA GLY A 33 -0.55 11.10 4.65
C GLY A 33 -0.42 9.61 4.95
N PHE A 34 -0.17 8.77 3.94
CA PHE A 34 0.12 7.34 4.13
C PHE A 34 1.59 7.01 3.91
N GLU A 35 2.04 5.92 4.51
CA GLU A 35 3.41 5.45 4.40
C GLU A 35 3.64 4.77 3.05
N MET A 36 4.55 5.32 2.26
CA MET A 36 4.92 4.81 0.93
C MET A 36 5.86 3.60 1.04
N HIS A 37 6.88 3.77 1.86
CA HIS A 37 7.89 2.79 2.26
C HIS A 37 8.12 2.92 3.76
N SER A 38 8.86 1.99 4.36
CA SER A 38 9.21 2.08 5.78
C SER A 38 9.82 3.43 6.15
N GLY A 39 9.13 4.19 6.98
CA GLY A 39 9.57 5.49 7.48
C GLY A 39 9.37 6.67 6.53
N ILE A 40 8.82 6.48 5.34
CA ILE A 40 8.62 7.55 4.35
C ILE A 40 7.13 7.76 4.10
N MET A 41 6.64 8.93 4.50
CA MET A 41 5.26 9.34 4.32
C MET A 41 5.05 10.09 3.00
N ALA A 42 3.91 9.85 2.35
CA ALA A 42 3.47 10.64 1.20
C ALA A 42 3.04 12.03 1.66
N ASP A 43 3.77 13.06 1.22
CA ASP A 43 3.50 14.46 1.50
C ASP A 43 2.72 15.17 0.40
N HIS A 44 2.53 14.51 -0.74
CA HIS A 44 1.69 14.94 -1.86
C HIS A 44 0.71 13.85 -2.25
N GLY A 45 -0.18 14.21 -3.14
CA GLY A 45 -1.23 13.34 -3.63
C GLY A 45 -2.63 13.88 -3.33
N ILE A 46 -3.61 13.02 -3.46
CA ILE A 46 -5.02 13.35 -3.26
C ILE A 46 -5.32 13.46 -1.77
N GLU A 47 -6.10 14.47 -1.39
CA GLU A 47 -6.57 14.60 -0.02
C GLU A 47 -7.55 13.47 0.33
N LYS A 48 -7.32 12.82 1.47
CA LYS A 48 -8.16 11.68 1.90
C LYS A 48 -9.62 12.04 2.18
N THR A 49 -9.90 13.30 2.45
CA THR A 49 -11.29 13.80 2.65
C THR A 49 -12.18 13.64 1.42
N LEU A 50 -11.59 13.54 0.23
CA LEU A 50 -12.34 13.28 -1.00
C LEU A 50 -13.05 11.92 -1.03
N PHE A 51 -12.63 11.01 -0.17
CA PHE A 51 -13.18 9.65 -0.07
C PHE A 51 -14.13 9.45 1.12
N ASN A 52 -14.52 10.53 1.80
CA ASN A 52 -15.35 10.46 3.02
C ASN A 52 -16.75 9.88 2.79
N ASN A 53 -17.25 9.90 1.56
CA ASN A 53 -18.56 9.33 1.22
C ASN A 53 -18.53 7.79 1.05
N PHE A 54 -17.37 7.16 1.02
CA PHE A 54 -17.25 5.72 1.05
C PHE A 54 -17.16 5.22 2.49
N ASP A 55 -17.71 4.05 2.76
CA ASP A 55 -17.57 3.38 4.06
C ASP A 55 -16.16 2.76 4.21
N MET A 56 -15.57 2.35 3.09
CA MET A 56 -14.25 1.75 3.04
C MET A 56 -13.57 2.01 1.71
N VAL A 57 -12.26 2.26 1.76
CA VAL A 57 -11.41 2.41 0.57
C VAL A 57 -10.26 1.42 0.65
N MET A 58 -10.00 0.72 -0.44
CA MET A 58 -8.84 -0.15 -0.61
C MET A 58 -8.00 0.35 -1.77
N SER A 59 -6.69 0.50 -1.55
CA SER A 59 -5.78 1.02 -2.57
C SER A 59 -4.50 0.19 -2.67
N GLY A 60 -4.03 0.03 -3.91
CA GLY A 60 -2.64 -0.28 -4.22
C GLY A 60 -1.80 0.98 -4.31
N HIS A 61 -0.71 0.95 -5.03
CA HIS A 61 0.29 1.97 -5.28
C HIS A 61 1.41 1.97 -4.23
N PHE A 62 1.15 2.26 -2.98
CA PHE A 62 2.19 2.18 -1.95
C PHE A 62 2.50 0.73 -1.59
N HIS A 63 3.79 0.40 -1.56
CA HIS A 63 4.25 -0.96 -1.28
C HIS A 63 4.12 -1.33 0.20
N LYS A 64 4.06 -0.32 1.07
CA LYS A 64 3.84 -0.52 2.50
C LYS A 64 2.37 -0.70 2.81
N ARG A 65 2.02 -1.76 3.51
CA ARG A 65 0.68 -1.95 4.03
C ARG A 65 0.41 -0.99 5.18
N SER A 66 -0.67 -0.23 5.09
CA SER A 66 -1.07 0.72 6.13
C SER A 66 -2.58 0.96 6.11
N SER A 67 -3.12 1.46 7.21
CA SER A 67 -4.54 1.77 7.32
C SER A 67 -4.76 2.85 8.36
N ASP A 68 -5.77 3.70 8.14
CA ASP A 68 -6.30 4.62 9.14
C ASP A 68 -7.69 4.19 9.67
N GLY A 69 -8.11 2.97 9.36
CA GLY A 69 -9.41 2.41 9.70
C GLY A 69 -10.49 2.65 8.64
N HIS A 70 -10.27 3.56 7.69
CA HIS A 70 -11.19 3.89 6.59
C HIS A 70 -10.53 3.61 5.24
N ILE A 71 -9.31 4.12 5.03
CA ILE A 71 -8.51 3.91 3.83
C ILE A 71 -7.45 2.86 4.14
N ASN A 72 -7.41 1.81 3.32
CA ASN A 72 -6.52 0.68 3.48
C ASN A 72 -5.60 0.55 2.28
N TYR A 73 -4.30 0.78 2.49
CA TYR A 73 -3.26 0.42 1.53
C TYR A 73 -2.89 -1.04 1.72
N LEU A 74 -3.08 -1.83 0.67
CA LEU A 74 -2.93 -3.29 0.74
C LEU A 74 -1.47 -3.73 0.67
N GLY A 75 -0.57 -2.84 0.27
CA GLY A 75 0.81 -3.19 0.02
C GLY A 75 0.98 -4.04 -1.24
N CYS A 76 2.07 -4.78 -1.32
CA CYS A 76 2.33 -5.70 -2.41
C CYS A 76 2.47 -7.15 -1.92
N PRO A 77 2.23 -8.14 -2.80
CA PRO A 77 2.17 -9.55 -2.39
C PRO A 77 3.56 -10.15 -2.10
N TYR A 78 4.63 -9.53 -2.58
CA TYR A 78 6.02 -9.93 -2.36
C TYR A 78 6.93 -8.70 -2.42
N GLU A 79 8.18 -8.85 -1.98
CA GLU A 79 9.18 -7.80 -2.08
C GLU A 79 9.52 -7.51 -3.55
N MET A 80 9.27 -6.29 -4.02
CA MET A 80 9.48 -5.90 -5.42
C MET A 80 10.80 -5.18 -5.64
N ASN A 81 11.34 -4.56 -4.61
CA ASN A 81 12.63 -3.87 -4.64
C ASN A 81 13.28 -3.84 -3.26
N TRP A 82 14.50 -3.30 -3.16
CA TRP A 82 15.26 -3.26 -1.91
C TRP A 82 14.60 -2.45 -0.78
N SER A 83 13.74 -1.50 -1.10
CA SER A 83 13.00 -0.74 -0.07
C SER A 83 11.93 -1.57 0.61
N ASP A 84 11.50 -2.66 -0.02
CA ASP A 84 10.53 -3.61 0.53
C ASP A 84 11.16 -4.63 1.47
N SER A 85 12.49 -4.74 1.47
CA SER A 85 13.21 -5.76 2.25
C SER A 85 12.89 -5.67 3.74
N GLY A 86 12.39 -6.76 4.29
CA GLY A 86 12.03 -6.87 5.71
C GLY A 86 10.61 -6.43 6.03
N ASP A 87 9.86 -5.89 5.08
CA ASP A 87 8.42 -5.62 5.24
C ASP A 87 7.62 -6.92 5.12
N ILE A 88 6.59 -7.04 5.94
CA ILE A 88 5.65 -8.16 5.81
C ILE A 88 4.77 -7.94 4.59
N LYS A 89 4.95 -8.77 3.58
CA LYS A 89 4.18 -8.77 2.33
C LYS A 89 3.11 -9.84 2.36
N GLY A 90 2.14 -9.74 1.46
CA GLY A 90 1.06 -10.70 1.34
C GLY A 90 -0.09 -10.18 0.51
N PHE A 91 -1.22 -10.85 0.59
CA PHE A 91 -2.44 -10.44 -0.08
C PHE A 91 -3.60 -10.40 0.91
N HIS A 92 -4.75 -9.91 0.45
CA HIS A 92 -5.93 -9.81 1.29
C HIS A 92 -7.10 -10.57 0.67
N THR A 93 -7.93 -11.13 1.53
CA THR A 93 -9.29 -11.54 1.18
C THR A 93 -10.26 -10.49 1.71
N PHE A 94 -11.33 -10.26 0.98
CA PHE A 94 -12.36 -9.30 1.34
C PHE A 94 -13.74 -9.94 1.24
N ASP A 95 -14.45 -10.01 2.36
CA ASP A 95 -15.83 -10.46 2.40
C ASP A 95 -16.76 -9.28 2.10
N ILE A 96 -17.47 -9.34 0.96
CA ILE A 96 -18.34 -8.25 0.52
C ILE A 96 -19.61 -8.07 1.37
N LYS A 97 -20.00 -9.08 2.14
CA LYS A 97 -21.17 -9.04 3.02
C LYS A 97 -20.82 -8.46 4.39
N THR A 98 -19.77 -8.99 5.01
CA THR A 98 -19.31 -8.56 6.34
C THR A 98 -18.37 -7.37 6.27
N ARG A 99 -17.76 -7.11 5.10
CA ARG A 99 -16.70 -6.12 4.87
C ARG A 99 -15.43 -6.39 5.66
N GLU A 100 -15.23 -7.62 6.06
CA GLU A 100 -14.00 -8.08 6.69
C GLU A 100 -12.87 -8.15 5.66
N LEU A 101 -11.77 -7.49 5.98
CA LEU A 101 -10.52 -7.49 5.21
C LEU A 101 -9.48 -8.28 5.99
N GLU A 102 -9.16 -9.48 5.51
CA GLU A 102 -8.18 -10.37 6.14
C GLU A 102 -6.86 -10.34 5.39
N PHE A 103 -5.77 -10.17 6.11
CA PHE A 103 -4.42 -10.20 5.55
C PHE A 103 -3.84 -11.60 5.63
N ILE A 104 -3.37 -12.11 4.48
CA ILE A 104 -2.68 -13.40 4.37
C ILE A 104 -1.19 -13.12 4.09
N PRO A 105 -0.31 -13.30 5.08
CA PRO A 105 1.11 -12.99 4.93
C PRO A 105 1.80 -13.97 3.98
N ASN A 106 2.72 -13.43 3.17
CA ASN A 106 3.69 -14.19 2.41
C ASN A 106 4.96 -14.36 3.24
N THR A 107 5.30 -15.59 3.56
CA THR A 107 6.48 -15.92 4.39
C THR A 107 7.78 -16.02 3.59
N LEU A 108 7.71 -15.90 2.26
CA LEU A 108 8.87 -15.95 1.40
C LEU A 108 9.54 -14.58 1.31
N SER A 109 10.85 -14.53 1.53
CA SER A 109 11.66 -13.34 1.36
C SER A 109 12.49 -13.46 0.08
N MET A 110 12.50 -12.39 -0.73
CA MET A 110 13.26 -12.31 -1.98
C MET A 110 14.59 -11.59 -1.82
N PHE A 111 14.67 -10.66 -0.87
CA PHE A 111 15.84 -9.82 -0.66
C PHE A 111 16.49 -10.12 0.68
N HIS A 112 17.77 -10.52 0.64
CA HIS A 112 18.56 -10.82 1.82
C HIS A 112 19.73 -9.85 1.93
N LYS A 113 19.80 -9.10 3.03
CA LYS A 113 20.90 -8.18 3.33
C LYS A 113 21.95 -8.93 4.15
N LEU A 114 23.06 -9.25 3.55
CA LEU A 114 24.22 -9.79 4.24
C LEU A 114 25.15 -8.64 4.63
N ARG A 115 25.55 -8.60 5.89
CA ARG A 115 26.56 -7.67 6.38
C ARG A 115 27.80 -8.47 6.67
N TYR A 116 28.90 -8.02 6.11
CA TYR A 116 30.21 -8.62 6.30
C TYR A 116 31.14 -7.59 6.92
N ASP A 117 31.89 -8.01 7.96
CA ASP A 117 32.91 -7.20 8.60
C ASP A 117 34.16 -8.09 8.81
N ASP A 118 35.19 -7.81 8.03
CA ASP A 118 36.46 -8.57 8.05
C ASP A 118 37.52 -7.98 8.97
N ARG A 119 37.22 -6.92 9.69
CA ARG A 119 38.21 -6.23 10.54
C ARG A 119 38.61 -7.03 11.77
N THR A 120 37.81 -7.98 12.18
CA THR A 120 38.03 -8.76 13.40
C THR A 120 38.25 -10.26 13.17
N ASP A 121 38.11 -10.72 11.93
CA ASP A 121 38.10 -12.15 11.64
C ASP A 121 39.32 -12.55 10.82
N THR A 122 40.36 -12.99 11.51
CA THR A 122 41.55 -13.59 10.89
C THR A 122 41.39 -15.08 10.58
N ASP A 123 40.26 -15.67 10.96
CA ASP A 123 40.03 -17.11 10.89
C ASP A 123 39.21 -17.59 9.68
N TYR A 124 38.87 -16.67 8.76
CA TYR A 124 38.06 -17.01 7.57
C TYR A 124 38.86 -17.56 6.39
N ILE A 125 40.11 -17.79 6.54
CA ILE A 125 40.95 -18.46 5.53
C ILE A 125 41.19 -19.91 6.00
N GLY A 126 40.13 -20.69 5.81
CA GLY A 126 40.22 -22.13 6.03
C GLY A 126 39.69 -22.89 4.86
#